data_45a724c9e4314189af942e0b8eba38f2
#
_entry.id   45a724c9e4314189af942e0b8eba38f2
#
_cell.length_a   1.000
_cell.length_b   1.000
_cell.length_c   1.000
_cell.angle_alpha   90.00
_cell.angle_beta   90.00
_cell.angle_gamma   90.00
#
_symmetry.space_group_name_H-M   'P 1'
#
loop_
_entity.id
_entity.type
_entity.pdbx_description
1 polymer ?
#
loop_
_entity_poly.entity_id
_entity_poly.type
_entity_poly.pdbx_seq_one_letter_code
_entity_poly.pdbx_strand_id
1 'polypeptide(L)'
;MIRPRLRPLWCGVLVAVSLVGGAACSASRVPPPDRPVFVGSSFSPAAPTASGTASQALATPTAAATPQAVPGATGVGTRAPVVDHGPRTGAKVALTFDADMTDGMLASLRAGRVKSYANLRILDLLERERVPATFFLTGKWVQRYPDVTRRIAGNPRFELANHTYGHAAFTADCYDLPRLPVDELAADVAKTFEVIEPYGGRQTRYFRFPGLCHDAAALDALAPLGVTVVDGDVVSGDPFATAWKPLVRAVLDHVRPGSVVIMHVTEANAAMTDEALPHILAGLRERGLAPAPLSEVLAGA
;
A
#
# COMPACT_ATOMS: atom_id res chain seq x y z
N MET A 1 -51.32 37.69 -19.68
CA MET A 1 -50.06 37.98 -20.38
C MET A 1 -49.26 36.70 -20.56
N ILE A 2 -49.32 36.14 -21.76
CA ILE A 2 -48.80 34.81 -22.12
C ILE A 2 -47.45 35.05 -22.86
N ARG A 3 -46.37 34.45 -22.35
CA ARG A 3 -45.07 34.49 -23.06
C ARG A 3 -44.86 33.16 -23.81
N PRO A 4 -44.40 33.18 -25.07
CA PRO A 4 -44.23 32.01 -25.91
C PRO A 4 -42.87 31.32 -25.64
N ARG A 5 -42.89 29.97 -25.71
CA ARG A 5 -41.71 29.11 -25.67
C ARG A 5 -41.04 29.05 -27.02
N LEU A 6 -39.73 29.36 -27.08
CA LEU A 6 -38.86 29.12 -28.23
C LEU A 6 -38.27 27.68 -28.15
N ARG A 7 -38.45 26.90 -29.22
CA ARG A 7 -37.78 25.62 -29.46
C ARG A 7 -36.50 25.86 -30.25
N PRO A 8 -35.39 25.20 -29.96
CA PRO A 8 -34.22 25.20 -30.83
C PRO A 8 -34.35 24.15 -31.94
N LEU A 9 -34.03 24.58 -33.17
CA LEU A 9 -33.90 23.78 -34.37
C LEU A 9 -32.62 22.90 -34.29
N TRP A 10 -32.76 21.65 -34.61
CA TRP A 10 -31.65 20.74 -34.88
C TRP A 10 -31.21 20.90 -36.34
N CYS A 11 -29.97 21.27 -36.59
CA CYS A 11 -29.29 21.18 -37.88
C CYS A 11 -28.61 19.80 -37.96
N GLY A 12 -29.11 18.94 -38.82
CA GLY A 12 -28.47 17.69 -39.19
C GLY A 12 -27.28 17.95 -40.13
N VAL A 13 -26.12 17.36 -39.78
CA VAL A 13 -24.96 17.28 -40.67
C VAL A 13 -24.88 15.88 -41.23
N LEU A 14 -25.07 15.80 -42.53
CA LEU A 14 -24.81 14.58 -43.33
C LEU A 14 -23.32 14.45 -43.56
N VAL A 15 -22.72 13.34 -43.10
CA VAL A 15 -21.35 12.98 -43.45
C VAL A 15 -21.38 11.92 -44.54
N ALA A 16 -20.82 12.26 -45.69
CA ALA A 16 -20.62 11.39 -46.83
C ALA A 16 -19.47 10.39 -46.56
N VAL A 17 -19.74 9.12 -46.76
CA VAL A 17 -18.72 8.04 -46.70
C VAL A 17 -18.10 7.91 -48.10
N SER A 18 -16.82 8.20 -48.22
CA SER A 18 -16.00 7.89 -49.40
C SER A 18 -15.25 6.58 -49.19
N LEU A 19 -15.57 5.58 -49.97
CA LEU A 19 -14.86 4.31 -50.15
C LEU A 19 -13.63 4.59 -51.02
N VAL A 20 -12.43 4.32 -50.51
CA VAL A 20 -11.20 4.22 -51.33
C VAL A 20 -10.55 2.87 -51.08
N GLY A 21 -10.23 2.25 -52.17
CA GLY A 21 -9.87 0.86 -52.35
C GLY A 21 -8.52 0.42 -51.73
N GLY A 22 -8.38 -0.87 -51.62
CA GLY A 22 -7.30 -1.58 -51.03
C GLY A 22 -5.96 -1.50 -51.76
N ALA A 23 -4.91 -1.56 -50.95
CA ALA A 23 -3.57 -1.98 -51.40
C ALA A 23 -3.08 -3.05 -50.44
N ALA A 24 -2.89 -4.26 -50.95
CA ALA A 24 -2.31 -5.38 -50.24
C ALA A 24 -0.80 -5.15 -50.08
N CYS A 25 -0.34 -4.99 -48.87
CA CYS A 25 1.09 -5.04 -48.53
C CYS A 25 1.45 -6.45 -47.99
N SER A 26 2.28 -7.13 -48.75
CA SER A 26 2.88 -8.43 -48.41
C SER A 26 3.79 -8.26 -47.18
N ALA A 27 3.47 -8.93 -46.10
CA ALA A 27 4.32 -9.00 -44.91
C ALA A 27 5.41 -10.04 -45.12
N SER A 28 6.65 -9.59 -45.24
CA SER A 28 7.85 -10.44 -45.21
C SER A 28 8.02 -11.04 -43.81
N ARG A 29 8.01 -12.38 -43.75
CA ARG A 29 8.30 -13.13 -42.50
C ARG A 29 9.80 -13.08 -42.23
N VAL A 30 10.17 -12.52 -41.08
CA VAL A 30 11.50 -12.65 -40.50
C VAL A 30 11.55 -13.97 -39.73
N PRO A 31 12.55 -14.84 -39.98
CA PRO A 31 12.73 -16.08 -39.24
C PRO A 31 13.22 -15.78 -37.80
N PRO A 32 12.86 -16.65 -36.83
CA PRO A 32 13.28 -16.48 -35.42
C PRO A 32 14.79 -16.81 -35.29
N PRO A 33 15.50 -16.17 -34.34
CA PRO A 33 16.91 -16.45 -34.09
C PRO A 33 17.09 -17.83 -33.43
N ASP A 34 18.20 -18.51 -33.85
CA ASP A 34 18.62 -19.83 -33.40
C ASP A 34 18.81 -19.90 -31.87
N ARG A 35 18.31 -20.97 -31.29
CA ARG A 35 18.55 -21.33 -29.89
C ARG A 35 19.98 -21.82 -29.70
N PRO A 36 20.71 -21.37 -28.67
CA PRO A 36 21.99 -22.00 -28.32
C PRO A 36 21.73 -23.38 -27.68
N VAL A 37 22.40 -24.39 -28.24
CA VAL A 37 22.47 -25.74 -27.71
C VAL A 37 23.46 -25.76 -26.54
N PHE A 38 22.97 -25.99 -25.31
CA PHE A 38 23.84 -26.28 -24.19
C PHE A 38 24.29 -27.73 -24.21
N VAL A 39 25.57 -27.94 -24.40
CA VAL A 39 26.25 -29.24 -24.22
C VAL A 39 26.42 -29.46 -22.71
N GLY A 40 25.77 -30.49 -22.20
CA GLY A 40 25.88 -30.91 -20.81
C GLY A 40 27.22 -31.48 -20.46
N SER A 41 27.94 -30.88 -19.51
CA SER A 41 29.11 -31.47 -18.88
C SER A 41 28.68 -32.15 -17.59
N SER A 42 28.78 -33.49 -17.56
CA SER A 42 28.54 -34.33 -16.39
C SER A 42 29.65 -34.12 -15.37
N PHE A 43 29.34 -33.59 -14.19
CA PHE A 43 30.25 -33.68 -13.05
C PHE A 43 29.69 -34.67 -12.02
N SER A 44 30.51 -35.70 -11.76
CA SER A 44 30.30 -36.70 -10.72
C SER A 44 30.71 -36.12 -9.37
N PRO A 45 29.94 -36.28 -8.28
CA PRO A 45 30.36 -35.79 -6.98
C PRO A 45 31.28 -36.79 -6.29
N ALA A 46 32.45 -36.33 -5.85
CA ALA A 46 33.31 -37.05 -4.91
C ALA A 46 32.82 -36.78 -3.47
N ALA A 47 32.73 -37.82 -2.70
CA ALA A 47 32.35 -37.74 -1.28
C ALA A 47 33.56 -37.22 -0.46
N PRO A 48 33.34 -36.36 0.54
CA PRO A 48 34.32 -36.10 1.57
C PRO A 48 34.06 -36.98 2.82
N THR A 49 35.14 -37.63 3.27
CA THR A 49 35.32 -38.34 4.51
C THR A 49 35.07 -37.49 5.75
N ALA A 50 34.40 -38.10 6.72
CA ALA A 50 34.16 -37.55 8.07
C ALA A 50 35.44 -37.55 8.90
N SER A 51 35.68 -36.48 9.65
CA SER A 51 36.24 -36.48 11.02
C SER A 51 36.36 -35.05 11.53
N GLY A 52 35.78 -34.80 12.71
CA GLY A 52 35.98 -33.56 13.44
C GLY A 52 34.83 -33.24 14.40
N THR A 53 34.80 -33.95 15.55
CA THR A 53 33.97 -33.61 16.70
C THR A 53 34.35 -32.23 17.24
N ALA A 54 33.48 -31.26 17.14
CA ALA A 54 33.54 -30.01 17.90
C ALA A 54 32.17 -29.77 18.54
N SER A 55 32.13 -29.99 19.85
CA SER A 55 31.01 -29.64 20.71
C SER A 55 30.79 -28.12 20.67
N GLN A 56 29.73 -27.66 20.03
CA GLN A 56 29.30 -26.27 20.17
C GLN A 56 28.12 -26.21 21.15
N ALA A 57 28.36 -25.41 22.20
CA ALA A 57 27.38 -25.07 23.19
C ALA A 57 26.11 -24.50 22.58
N LEU A 58 24.95 -25.01 23.03
CA LEU A 58 23.63 -24.44 22.73
C LEU A 58 23.60 -22.98 23.19
N ALA A 59 23.53 -22.08 22.25
CA ALA A 59 23.12 -20.72 22.53
C ALA A 59 21.63 -20.72 22.86
N THR A 60 21.29 -20.29 24.05
CA THR A 60 19.93 -20.01 24.52
C THR A 60 19.23 -19.04 23.55
N PRO A 61 18.00 -19.28 23.12
CA PRO A 61 17.27 -18.30 22.33
C PRO A 61 17.06 -17.04 23.15
N THR A 62 17.61 -15.93 22.67
CA THR A 62 17.33 -14.59 23.19
C THR A 62 15.83 -14.35 23.15
N ALA A 63 15.27 -13.96 24.28
CA ALA A 63 13.87 -13.68 24.49
C ALA A 63 13.30 -12.80 23.36
N ALA A 64 12.16 -13.21 22.82
CA ALA A 64 11.36 -12.42 21.90
C ALA A 64 11.13 -11.03 22.49
N ALA A 65 11.44 -9.98 21.72
CA ALA A 65 11.16 -8.62 22.11
C ALA A 65 9.65 -8.46 22.34
N THR A 66 9.27 -8.18 23.56
CA THR A 66 7.89 -7.83 23.95
C THR A 66 7.44 -6.65 23.07
N PRO A 67 6.22 -6.65 22.49
CA PRO A 67 5.71 -5.51 21.78
C PRO A 67 5.76 -4.29 22.70
N GLN A 68 6.48 -3.24 22.30
CA GLN A 68 6.51 -1.99 23.07
C GLN A 68 5.12 -1.38 23.01
N ALA A 69 4.47 -1.32 24.18
CA ALA A 69 3.23 -0.56 24.35
C ALA A 69 3.52 0.90 24.00
N VAL A 70 2.73 1.45 23.08
CA VAL A 70 2.75 2.88 22.77
C VAL A 70 2.37 3.65 24.04
N PRO A 71 3.21 4.58 24.57
CA PRO A 71 2.82 5.38 25.72
C PRO A 71 1.72 6.35 25.30
N GLY A 72 0.53 6.23 25.85
CA GLY A 72 -0.50 7.24 25.66
C GLY A 72 -1.96 6.81 25.83
N ALA A 73 -2.28 5.53 25.92
CA ALA A 73 -3.67 5.10 26.12
C ALA A 73 -3.97 4.81 27.61
N THR A 74 -3.96 5.82 28.46
CA THR A 74 -4.56 5.73 29.80
C THR A 74 -5.94 6.36 29.77
N GLY A 75 -6.89 5.58 29.34
CA GLY A 75 -8.32 5.85 29.37
C GLY A 75 -8.99 4.92 28.38
N VAL A 76 -9.81 3.98 28.86
CA VAL A 76 -10.71 3.22 27.99
C VAL A 76 -11.76 4.23 27.52
N GLY A 77 -11.43 4.98 26.46
CA GLY A 77 -12.39 5.80 25.75
C GLY A 77 -13.48 4.90 25.18
N THR A 78 -14.70 5.39 25.13
CA THR A 78 -15.80 4.67 24.48
C THR A 78 -15.64 4.54 22.98
N ARG A 79 -14.58 5.15 22.42
CA ARG A 79 -14.31 5.27 20.96
C ARG A 79 -12.84 5.21 20.66
N ALA A 80 -12.46 4.55 19.54
CA ALA A 80 -11.09 4.56 19.07
C ALA A 80 -10.63 5.99 18.72
N PRO A 81 -9.44 6.43 19.17
CA PRO A 81 -8.90 7.74 18.83
C PRO A 81 -8.57 7.82 17.33
N VAL A 82 -8.80 8.99 16.74
CA VAL A 82 -8.47 9.32 15.36
C VAL A 82 -7.35 10.37 15.34
N VAL A 83 -6.35 10.17 14.49
CA VAL A 83 -5.24 11.11 14.29
C VAL A 83 -5.01 11.34 12.80
N ASP A 84 -4.75 12.59 12.42
CA ASP A 84 -4.45 12.99 11.04
C ASP A 84 -2.97 13.31 10.87
N HIS A 85 -2.33 13.84 11.91
CA HIS A 85 -0.93 14.25 11.86
C HIS A 85 -0.32 14.27 13.26
N GLY A 86 1.01 14.30 13.33
CA GLY A 86 1.76 14.56 14.55
C GLY A 86 1.95 16.06 14.83
N PRO A 87 2.75 16.40 15.87
CA PRO A 87 3.08 17.78 16.19
C PRO A 87 3.66 18.55 15.00
N ARG A 88 3.25 19.81 14.84
CA ARG A 88 3.70 20.69 13.75
C ARG A 88 5.07 21.33 14.02
N THR A 89 5.83 20.75 14.92
CA THR A 89 7.19 21.17 15.28
C THR A 89 8.22 20.17 14.76
N GLY A 90 9.45 20.65 14.53
CA GLY A 90 10.51 19.80 14.00
C GLY A 90 10.47 19.63 12.48
N ALA A 91 10.97 18.50 11.98
CA ALA A 91 11.11 18.25 10.54
C ALA A 91 10.60 16.87 10.10
N LYS A 92 10.04 16.07 11.02
CA LYS A 92 9.60 14.70 10.69
C LYS A 92 8.28 14.68 9.93
N VAL A 93 8.17 13.76 8.95
CA VAL A 93 6.94 13.42 8.22
C VAL A 93 6.84 11.92 8.09
N ALA A 94 5.63 11.34 8.11
CA ALA A 94 5.44 9.93 7.87
C ALA A 94 5.06 9.68 6.41
N LEU A 95 5.76 8.75 5.75
CA LEU A 95 5.33 8.19 4.48
C LEU A 95 4.62 6.89 4.75
N THR A 96 3.34 6.80 4.39
CA THR A 96 2.53 5.62 4.61
C THR A 96 2.02 5.05 3.30
N PHE A 97 1.95 3.72 3.22
CA PHE A 97 1.57 3.00 2.02
C PHE A 97 0.48 1.99 2.34
N ASP A 98 -0.68 2.13 1.70
CA ASP A 98 -1.78 1.19 1.83
C ASP A 98 -1.58 0.02 0.84
N ALA A 99 -1.82 -1.19 1.31
CA ALA A 99 -1.65 -2.44 0.57
C ALA A 99 -3.00 -3.14 0.43
N ASP A 100 -3.77 -2.71 -0.56
CA ASP A 100 -5.15 -3.14 -0.77
C ASP A 100 -5.25 -4.54 -1.37
N MET A 101 -6.23 -5.31 -0.92
CA MET A 101 -6.62 -6.56 -1.56
C MET A 101 -8.07 -6.92 -1.29
N THR A 102 -8.90 -6.82 -2.32
CA THR A 102 -10.29 -7.29 -2.33
C THR A 102 -10.40 -8.67 -2.99
N ASP A 103 -11.56 -9.32 -2.86
CA ASP A 103 -11.85 -10.54 -3.61
C ASP A 103 -11.87 -10.31 -5.13
N GLY A 104 -12.34 -9.14 -5.58
CA GLY A 104 -12.29 -8.73 -6.99
C GLY A 104 -10.85 -8.61 -7.52
N MET A 105 -9.94 -8.05 -6.71
CA MET A 105 -8.51 -7.97 -7.04
C MET A 105 -7.88 -9.37 -7.11
N LEU A 106 -8.18 -10.26 -6.16
CA LEU A 106 -7.74 -11.67 -6.21
C LEU A 106 -8.28 -12.39 -7.45
N ALA A 107 -9.53 -12.17 -7.81
CA ALA A 107 -10.12 -12.74 -9.05
C ALA A 107 -9.43 -12.20 -10.31
N SER A 108 -9.03 -10.93 -10.32
CA SER A 108 -8.29 -10.32 -11.44
C SER A 108 -6.90 -10.92 -11.61
N LEU A 109 -6.18 -11.18 -10.50
CA LEU A 109 -4.90 -11.91 -10.51
C LEU A 109 -5.06 -13.34 -11.05
N ARG A 110 -6.05 -14.09 -10.53
CA ARG A 110 -6.29 -15.48 -10.97
C ARG A 110 -6.63 -15.57 -12.46
N ALA A 111 -7.34 -14.57 -12.97
CA ALA A 111 -7.72 -14.48 -14.38
C ALA A 111 -6.61 -13.91 -15.28
N GLY A 112 -5.44 -13.57 -14.73
CA GLY A 112 -4.33 -12.97 -15.48
C GLY A 112 -4.60 -11.58 -16.04
N ARG A 113 -5.69 -10.90 -15.60
CA ARG A 113 -5.99 -9.53 -16.02
C ARG A 113 -5.02 -8.49 -15.42
N VAL A 114 -4.48 -8.80 -14.26
CA VAL A 114 -3.49 -7.99 -13.55
C VAL A 114 -2.30 -8.88 -13.20
N LYS A 115 -1.08 -8.37 -13.33
CA LYS A 115 0.15 -9.11 -13.01
C LYS A 115 0.45 -9.10 -11.52
N SER A 116 0.33 -7.95 -10.87
CA SER A 116 0.68 -7.75 -9.46
C SER A 116 -0.13 -6.63 -8.84
N TYR A 117 -0.37 -6.76 -7.53
CA TYR A 117 -0.79 -5.69 -6.63
C TYR A 117 0.29 -5.43 -5.54
N ALA A 118 1.56 -5.75 -5.83
CA ALA A 118 2.67 -5.41 -4.98
C ALA A 118 3.75 -4.71 -5.82
N ASN A 119 3.97 -3.42 -5.57
CA ASN A 119 4.97 -2.63 -6.29
C ASN A 119 6.34 -2.75 -5.60
N LEU A 120 7.15 -3.68 -6.08
CA LEU A 120 8.48 -3.95 -5.52
C LEU A 120 9.46 -2.78 -5.74
N ARG A 121 9.25 -1.95 -6.78
CA ARG A 121 10.11 -0.79 -7.06
C ARG A 121 10.03 0.26 -5.96
N ILE A 122 8.87 0.39 -5.29
CA ILE A 122 8.72 1.24 -4.09
C ILE A 122 9.62 0.71 -2.97
N LEU A 123 9.57 -0.60 -2.67
CA LEU A 123 10.40 -1.20 -1.63
C LEU A 123 11.89 -1.07 -1.95
N ASP A 124 12.28 -1.36 -3.20
CA ASP A 124 13.66 -1.23 -3.67
C ASP A 124 14.21 0.20 -3.47
N LEU A 125 13.38 1.20 -3.76
CA LEU A 125 13.74 2.60 -3.57
C LEU A 125 13.90 2.95 -2.09
N LEU A 126 12.90 2.63 -1.27
CA LEU A 126 12.90 2.93 0.17
C LEU A 126 14.09 2.27 0.89
N GLU A 127 14.40 1.03 0.55
CA GLU A 127 15.53 0.29 1.11
C GLU A 127 16.87 0.88 0.67
N ARG A 128 17.04 1.12 -0.62
CA ARG A 128 18.28 1.69 -1.18
C ARG A 128 18.60 3.05 -0.58
N GLU A 129 17.59 3.90 -0.42
CA GLU A 129 17.76 5.24 0.15
C GLU A 129 17.58 5.27 1.68
N ARG A 130 17.34 4.10 2.31
CA ARG A 130 17.15 3.93 3.75
C ARG A 130 16.03 4.80 4.32
N VAL A 131 14.98 4.99 3.55
CA VAL A 131 13.81 5.80 3.92
C VAL A 131 12.88 4.99 4.82
N PRO A 132 12.53 5.47 6.02
CA PRO A 132 11.50 4.85 6.86
C PRO A 132 10.12 4.97 6.23
N ALA A 133 9.26 3.96 6.46
CA ALA A 133 7.89 3.94 5.98
C ALA A 133 6.99 3.08 6.88
N THR A 134 5.68 3.32 6.83
CA THR A 134 4.68 2.50 7.50
C THR A 134 3.71 1.94 6.47
N PHE A 135 3.49 0.63 6.52
CA PHE A 135 2.63 -0.09 5.59
C PHE A 135 1.33 -0.51 6.28
N PHE A 136 0.21 -0.02 5.80
CA PHE A 136 -1.12 -0.43 6.22
C PHE A 136 -1.56 -1.61 5.35
N LEU A 137 -1.53 -2.81 5.92
CA LEU A 137 -1.67 -4.06 5.18
C LEU A 137 -3.08 -4.64 5.35
N THR A 138 -3.72 -5.00 4.24
CA THR A 138 -4.91 -5.85 4.31
C THR A 138 -4.51 -7.32 4.55
N GLY A 139 -5.30 -8.06 5.33
CA GLY A 139 -5.02 -9.47 5.61
C GLY A 139 -4.92 -10.32 4.35
N LYS A 140 -5.78 -10.07 3.35
CA LYS A 140 -5.74 -10.77 2.05
C LYS A 140 -4.47 -10.45 1.25
N TRP A 141 -3.95 -9.22 1.33
CA TRP A 141 -2.68 -8.87 0.67
C TRP A 141 -1.50 -9.60 1.33
N VAL A 142 -1.44 -9.65 2.65
CA VAL A 142 -0.44 -10.40 3.42
C VAL A 142 -0.43 -11.87 3.00
N GLN A 143 -1.59 -12.49 2.94
CA GLN A 143 -1.72 -13.90 2.52
C GLN A 143 -1.34 -14.13 1.06
N ARG A 144 -1.58 -13.15 0.19
CA ARG A 144 -1.24 -13.25 -1.24
C ARG A 144 0.24 -13.02 -1.51
N TYR A 145 0.90 -12.19 -0.70
CA TYR A 145 2.29 -11.78 -0.86
C TYR A 145 3.14 -12.05 0.39
N PRO A 146 3.25 -13.32 0.85
CA PRO A 146 3.94 -13.64 2.09
C PRO A 146 5.43 -13.28 2.06
N ASP A 147 6.10 -13.41 0.91
CA ASP A 147 7.52 -13.08 0.78
C ASP A 147 7.75 -11.56 0.83
N VAL A 148 6.86 -10.78 0.22
CA VAL A 148 6.91 -9.31 0.29
C VAL A 148 6.62 -8.85 1.72
N THR A 149 5.67 -9.47 2.40
CA THR A 149 5.37 -9.18 3.81
C THR A 149 6.57 -9.48 4.70
N ARG A 150 7.27 -10.62 4.52
CA ARG A 150 8.52 -10.91 5.24
C ARG A 150 9.60 -9.87 4.97
N ARG A 151 9.74 -9.42 3.73
CA ARG A 151 10.69 -8.37 3.35
C ARG A 151 10.40 -7.06 4.09
N ILE A 152 9.12 -6.64 4.16
CA ILE A 152 8.69 -5.46 4.91
C ILE A 152 8.98 -5.65 6.40
N ALA A 153 8.55 -6.74 6.99
CA ALA A 153 8.72 -7.03 8.41
C ALA A 153 10.19 -7.15 8.83
N GLY A 154 11.05 -7.66 7.95
CA GLY A 154 12.49 -7.81 8.19
C GLY A 154 13.28 -6.49 8.14
N ASN A 155 12.70 -5.41 7.65
CA ASN A 155 13.38 -4.12 7.58
C ASN A 155 13.10 -3.30 8.86
N PRO A 156 14.15 -2.95 9.67
CA PRO A 156 13.96 -2.24 10.93
C PRO A 156 13.47 -0.80 10.76
N ARG A 157 13.43 -0.26 9.55
CA ARG A 157 12.90 1.08 9.25
C ARG A 157 11.43 1.06 8.85
N PHE A 158 10.85 -0.12 8.64
CA PHE A 158 9.47 -0.25 8.22
C PHE A 158 8.57 -0.64 9.39
N GLU A 159 7.38 -0.08 9.42
CA GLU A 159 6.33 -0.44 10.36
C GLU A 159 5.17 -1.12 9.64
N LEU A 160 4.54 -2.07 10.31
CA LEU A 160 3.35 -2.75 9.83
C LEU A 160 2.15 -2.28 10.65
N ALA A 161 1.09 -1.91 9.94
CA ALA A 161 -0.18 -1.45 10.47
C ALA A 161 -1.34 -2.19 9.78
N ASN A 162 -2.54 -2.01 10.26
CA ASN A 162 -3.73 -2.75 9.85
C ASN A 162 -4.62 -1.93 8.91
N HIS A 163 -5.08 -2.56 7.81
CA HIS A 163 -5.97 -1.96 6.81
C HIS A 163 -7.21 -2.80 6.51
N THR A 164 -7.80 -3.45 7.51
CA THR A 164 -8.87 -4.46 7.39
C THR A 164 -8.40 -5.77 6.75
N TYR A 165 -9.23 -6.80 6.82
CA TYR A 165 -8.87 -8.08 6.22
C TYR A 165 -9.04 -8.09 4.70
N GLY A 166 -10.13 -7.53 4.20
CA GLY A 166 -10.50 -7.61 2.80
C GLY A 166 -10.71 -6.28 2.09
N HIS A 167 -10.19 -5.17 2.65
CA HIS A 167 -10.39 -3.82 2.10
C HIS A 167 -11.87 -3.46 1.97
N ALA A 168 -12.68 -3.79 2.98
CA ALA A 168 -14.10 -3.49 3.01
C ALA A 168 -14.39 -2.15 3.70
N ALA A 169 -15.43 -1.46 3.23
CA ALA A 169 -16.03 -0.32 3.90
C ALA A 169 -17.03 -0.79 4.97
N PHE A 170 -17.14 -0.03 6.06
CA PHE A 170 -18.08 -0.26 7.15
C PHE A 170 -19.12 0.87 7.29
N THR A 171 -19.12 1.81 6.36
CA THR A 171 -20.09 2.89 6.22
C THR A 171 -20.93 2.71 4.96
N ALA A 172 -22.03 3.45 4.84
CA ALA A 172 -22.98 3.28 3.74
C ALA A 172 -22.40 3.68 2.39
N ASP A 173 -21.72 4.82 2.34
CA ASP A 173 -21.21 5.44 1.13
C ASP A 173 -19.69 5.62 1.25
N CYS A 174 -18.95 4.72 0.63
CA CYS A 174 -17.49 4.78 0.60
C CYS A 174 -16.96 4.27 -0.73
N TYR A 175 -16.97 5.11 -1.74
CA TYR A 175 -16.59 4.72 -3.09
C TYR A 175 -17.37 3.46 -3.54
N ASP A 176 -16.81 2.63 -4.41
CA ASP A 176 -17.37 1.33 -4.81
C ASP A 176 -16.74 0.17 -4.01
N LEU A 177 -16.37 0.40 -2.74
CA LEU A 177 -15.74 -0.63 -1.91
C LEU A 177 -16.75 -1.70 -1.48
N PRO A 178 -16.31 -2.97 -1.37
CA PRO A 178 -17.13 -4.02 -0.76
C PRO A 178 -17.55 -3.59 0.63
N ARG A 179 -18.84 -3.77 0.97
CA ARG A 179 -19.36 -3.36 2.26
C ARG A 179 -19.54 -4.54 3.20
N LEU A 180 -19.14 -4.38 4.44
CA LEU A 180 -19.45 -5.27 5.56
C LEU A 180 -20.27 -4.52 6.64
N PRO A 181 -21.09 -5.25 7.43
CA PRO A 181 -21.75 -4.69 8.60
C PRO A 181 -20.74 -4.17 9.63
N VAL A 182 -21.11 -3.10 10.34
CA VAL A 182 -20.21 -2.48 11.33
C VAL A 182 -19.92 -3.39 12.53
N ASP A 183 -20.81 -4.30 12.87
CA ASP A 183 -20.64 -5.30 13.92
C ASP A 183 -19.61 -6.38 13.58
N GLU A 184 -19.25 -6.54 12.30
CA GLU A 184 -18.16 -7.41 11.85
C GLU A 184 -16.78 -6.72 11.91
N LEU A 185 -16.71 -5.40 12.05
CA LEU A 185 -15.48 -4.61 11.97
C LEU A 185 -14.40 -5.05 12.97
N ALA A 186 -14.78 -5.21 14.23
CA ALA A 186 -13.81 -5.60 15.26
C ALA A 186 -13.19 -6.98 14.97
N ALA A 187 -13.99 -7.93 14.50
CA ALA A 187 -13.52 -9.27 14.13
C ALA A 187 -12.64 -9.23 12.87
N ASP A 188 -12.99 -8.43 11.86
CA ASP A 188 -12.20 -8.24 10.64
C ASP A 188 -10.81 -7.66 10.96
N VAL A 189 -10.76 -6.61 11.78
CA VAL A 189 -9.50 -5.98 12.20
C VAL A 189 -8.67 -6.91 13.08
N ALA A 190 -9.28 -7.62 14.04
CA ALA A 190 -8.58 -8.61 14.87
C ALA A 190 -7.95 -9.72 14.01
N LYS A 191 -8.71 -10.28 13.07
CA LYS A 191 -8.22 -11.28 12.11
C LYS A 191 -7.03 -10.78 11.30
N THR A 192 -7.00 -9.52 10.95
CA THR A 192 -5.88 -8.93 10.20
C THR A 192 -4.63 -8.87 11.05
N PHE A 193 -4.73 -8.50 12.32
CA PHE A 193 -3.59 -8.56 13.25
C PHE A 193 -3.07 -9.99 13.41
N GLU A 194 -3.95 -11.00 13.55
CA GLU A 194 -3.57 -12.42 13.62
C GLU A 194 -2.80 -12.88 12.37
N VAL A 195 -3.17 -12.38 11.18
CA VAL A 195 -2.50 -12.71 9.92
C VAL A 195 -1.12 -12.03 9.82
N ILE A 196 -0.95 -10.84 10.39
CA ILE A 196 0.32 -10.09 10.36
C ILE A 196 1.29 -10.58 11.45
N GLU A 197 0.79 -10.98 12.62
CA GLU A 197 1.58 -11.33 13.81
C GLU A 197 2.76 -12.29 13.53
N PRO A 198 2.60 -13.41 12.78
CA PRO A 198 3.68 -14.37 12.55
C PRO A 198 4.89 -13.84 11.81
N TYR A 199 4.77 -12.69 11.15
CA TYR A 199 5.88 -12.08 10.41
C TYR A 199 6.85 -11.30 11.32
N GLY A 200 6.46 -10.98 12.56
CA GLY A 200 7.28 -10.18 13.47
C GLY A 200 7.51 -8.76 12.96
N GLY A 201 8.72 -8.22 13.18
CA GLY A 201 9.06 -6.86 12.77
C GLY A 201 8.45 -5.79 13.68
N ARG A 202 8.39 -4.56 13.20
CA ARG A 202 7.82 -3.43 13.94
C ARG A 202 6.31 -3.33 13.70
N GLN A 203 5.57 -4.19 14.36
CA GLN A 203 4.10 -4.15 14.30
C GLN A 203 3.56 -3.07 15.25
N THR A 204 2.55 -2.35 14.78
CA THR A 204 1.91 -1.25 15.51
C THR A 204 0.45 -1.57 15.80
N ARG A 205 -0.21 -0.76 16.64
CA ARG A 205 -1.66 -0.79 16.84
C ARG A 205 -2.36 0.30 16.03
N TYR A 206 -1.71 0.78 14.94
CA TYR A 206 -2.34 1.70 14.00
C TYR A 206 -3.27 0.94 13.05
N PHE A 207 -4.37 1.59 12.75
CA PHE A 207 -5.40 1.12 11.83
C PHE A 207 -5.80 2.24 10.88
N ARG A 208 -6.05 1.93 9.62
CA ARG A 208 -6.63 2.86 8.66
C ARG A 208 -7.86 2.25 8.03
N PHE A 209 -8.94 3.01 7.96
CA PHE A 209 -10.13 2.61 7.23
C PHE A 209 -9.89 2.66 5.72
N PRO A 210 -10.33 1.66 4.94
CA PRO A 210 -10.40 1.76 3.49
C PRO A 210 -11.16 3.01 3.05
N GLY A 211 -10.56 3.76 2.10
CA GLY A 211 -11.11 5.02 1.64
C GLY A 211 -11.23 6.14 2.67
N LEU A 212 -10.66 5.98 3.88
CA LEU A 212 -10.80 6.88 5.04
C LEU A 212 -12.25 7.03 5.52
N CYS A 213 -13.13 6.08 5.18
CA CYS A 213 -14.55 6.14 5.48
C CYS A 213 -14.86 5.53 6.84
N HIS A 214 -15.18 6.36 7.82
CA HIS A 214 -15.67 5.93 9.13
C HIS A 214 -16.71 6.89 9.69
N ASP A 215 -17.48 6.41 10.64
CA ASP A 215 -18.45 7.15 11.42
C ASP A 215 -18.28 6.83 12.91
N ALA A 216 -19.16 7.41 13.72
CA ALA A 216 -19.13 7.20 15.15
C ALA A 216 -19.29 5.72 15.53
N ALA A 217 -20.17 4.98 14.84
CA ALA A 217 -20.42 3.57 15.11
C ALA A 217 -19.21 2.69 14.81
N ALA A 218 -18.50 2.99 13.70
CA ALA A 218 -17.28 2.30 13.37
C ALA A 218 -16.17 2.55 14.38
N LEU A 219 -16.00 3.78 14.86
CA LEU A 219 -15.03 4.11 15.90
C LEU A 219 -15.36 3.47 17.25
N ASP A 220 -16.65 3.40 17.61
CA ASP A 220 -17.11 2.73 18.83
C ASP A 220 -16.83 1.21 18.76
N ALA A 221 -17.05 0.58 17.60
CA ALA A 221 -16.76 -0.85 17.38
C ALA A 221 -15.28 -1.20 17.53
N LEU A 222 -14.36 -0.27 17.23
CA LEU A 222 -12.91 -0.45 17.35
C LEU A 222 -12.35 -0.20 18.75
N ALA A 223 -13.09 0.49 19.63
CA ALA A 223 -12.62 0.85 20.98
C ALA A 223 -12.03 -0.33 21.78
N PRO A 224 -12.67 -1.54 21.80
CA PRO A 224 -12.14 -2.67 22.55
C PRO A 224 -10.79 -3.20 22.04
N LEU A 225 -10.41 -2.89 20.80
CA LEU A 225 -9.16 -3.37 20.21
C LEU A 225 -7.93 -2.52 20.60
N GLY A 226 -8.13 -1.35 21.21
CA GLY A 226 -7.05 -0.44 21.59
C GLY A 226 -6.21 0.03 20.40
N VAL A 227 -6.84 0.21 19.24
CA VAL A 227 -6.19 0.74 18.03
C VAL A 227 -6.29 2.25 18.00
N THR A 228 -5.33 2.89 17.32
CA THR A 228 -5.41 4.28 16.90
C THR A 228 -5.72 4.34 15.42
N VAL A 229 -6.81 5.00 15.05
CA VAL A 229 -7.19 5.25 13.65
C VAL A 229 -6.32 6.37 13.08
N VAL A 230 -5.75 6.16 11.89
CA VAL A 230 -4.84 7.10 11.24
C VAL A 230 -5.41 7.52 9.89
N ASP A 231 -6.02 8.69 9.83
CA ASP A 231 -6.59 9.23 8.59
C ASP A 231 -5.53 9.88 7.70
N GLY A 232 -4.51 10.48 8.31
CA GLY A 232 -3.51 11.25 7.58
C GLY A 232 -4.04 12.60 7.10
N ASP A 233 -3.15 13.53 6.79
CA ASP A 233 -3.50 14.89 6.38
C ASP A 233 -3.02 15.24 4.95
N VAL A 234 -2.29 14.34 4.30
CA VAL A 234 -1.80 14.54 2.92
C VAL A 234 -2.11 13.30 2.07
N VAL A 235 -3.16 13.40 1.27
CA VAL A 235 -3.58 12.33 0.35
C VAL A 235 -2.94 12.58 -1.01
N SER A 236 -2.14 11.63 -1.52
CA SER A 236 -1.46 11.75 -2.82
C SER A 236 -2.41 11.70 -4.02
N GLY A 237 -3.55 11.00 -3.88
CA GLY A 237 -4.48 10.73 -4.98
C GLY A 237 -3.99 9.69 -5.98
N ASP A 238 -2.99 8.90 -5.62
CA ASP A 238 -2.33 7.94 -6.51
C ASP A 238 -3.25 6.84 -7.08
N PRO A 239 -4.34 6.36 -6.43
CA PRO A 239 -5.24 5.38 -7.06
C PRO A 239 -5.98 5.92 -8.30
N PHE A 240 -6.07 7.23 -8.43
CA PHE A 240 -6.79 7.90 -9.52
C PHE A 240 -5.87 8.55 -10.54
N ALA A 241 -4.55 8.46 -10.34
CA ALA A 241 -3.59 9.19 -11.13
C ALA A 241 -3.16 8.40 -12.38
N THR A 242 -3.14 9.10 -13.51
CA THR A 242 -2.61 8.59 -14.79
C THR A 242 -1.22 9.13 -15.12
N ALA A 243 -0.66 9.99 -14.28
CA ALA A 243 0.68 10.57 -14.40
C ALA A 243 1.26 10.89 -13.01
N TRP A 244 2.57 10.82 -12.86
CA TRP A 244 3.25 11.03 -11.58
C TRP A 244 3.31 12.51 -11.11
N LYS A 245 3.37 13.48 -12.04
CA LYS A 245 3.52 14.91 -11.68
C LYS A 245 2.40 15.47 -10.81
N PRO A 246 1.11 15.16 -11.03
CA PRO A 246 0.04 15.56 -10.11
C PRO A 246 0.21 15.02 -8.70
N LEU A 247 0.70 13.77 -8.54
CA LEU A 247 0.95 13.18 -7.22
C LEU A 247 2.03 13.96 -6.46
N VAL A 248 3.14 14.27 -7.14
CA VAL A 248 4.22 15.06 -6.53
C VAL A 248 3.69 16.39 -6.02
N ARG A 249 2.87 17.09 -6.81
CA ARG A 249 2.25 18.35 -6.36
C ARG A 249 1.28 18.12 -5.20
N ALA A 250 0.38 17.13 -5.29
CA ALA A 250 -0.56 16.83 -4.22
C ALA A 250 0.14 16.61 -2.87
N VAL A 251 1.30 15.98 -2.88
CA VAL A 251 2.10 15.79 -1.66
C VAL A 251 2.86 17.05 -1.29
N LEU A 252 3.68 17.59 -2.20
CA LEU A 252 4.63 18.66 -1.85
C LEU A 252 3.97 20.00 -1.57
N ASP A 253 2.80 20.29 -2.15
CA ASP A 253 2.07 21.54 -1.89
C ASP A 253 1.39 21.56 -0.50
N HIS A 254 1.20 20.38 0.13
CA HIS A 254 0.46 20.26 1.39
C HIS A 254 1.30 19.75 2.57
N VAL A 255 2.40 19.03 2.31
CA VAL A 255 3.22 18.43 3.37
C VAL A 255 3.89 19.48 4.26
N ARG A 256 3.83 19.26 5.57
CA ARG A 256 4.38 20.09 6.64
C ARG A 256 5.01 19.22 7.71
N PRO A 257 5.78 19.77 8.66
CA PRO A 257 6.20 19.01 9.84
C PRO A 257 5.02 18.27 10.48
N GLY A 258 5.22 17.02 10.84
CA GLY A 258 4.20 16.16 11.43
C GLY A 258 3.21 15.55 10.45
N SER A 259 3.25 15.89 9.15
CA SER A 259 2.31 15.32 8.18
C SER A 259 2.43 13.81 8.06
N VAL A 260 1.27 13.16 7.83
CA VAL A 260 1.14 11.75 7.46
C VAL A 260 0.66 11.68 6.02
N VAL A 261 1.57 11.25 5.14
CA VAL A 261 1.32 11.16 3.69
C VAL A 261 0.77 9.78 3.34
N ILE A 262 -0.35 9.74 2.63
CA ILE A 262 -1.01 8.51 2.17
C ILE A 262 -0.69 8.26 0.71
N MET A 263 -0.12 7.11 0.45
CA MET A 263 0.16 6.53 -0.86
C MET A 263 -0.20 5.05 -0.86
N HIS A 264 -0.04 4.35 -2.00
CA HIS A 264 -0.30 2.92 -2.09
C HIS A 264 0.92 2.18 -2.63
N VAL A 265 1.13 0.96 -2.11
CA VAL A 265 2.10 0.00 -2.65
C VAL A 265 1.44 -0.96 -3.64
N THR A 266 0.18 -0.72 -3.98
CA THR A 266 -0.67 -1.56 -4.83
C THR A 266 -0.43 -1.24 -6.31
N GLU A 267 0.49 -1.98 -6.96
CA GLU A 267 1.03 -1.67 -8.31
C GLU A 267 -0.04 -1.38 -9.37
N ALA A 268 -1.04 -2.24 -9.49
CA ALA A 268 -2.05 -2.09 -10.55
C ALA A 268 -3.07 -0.98 -10.28
N ASN A 269 -3.31 -0.61 -9.01
CA ASN A 269 -4.26 0.43 -8.64
C ASN A 269 -3.61 1.81 -8.50
N ALA A 270 -2.29 1.84 -8.21
CA ALA A 270 -1.53 3.07 -7.99
C ALA A 270 -0.22 3.01 -8.80
N ALA A 271 -0.37 2.86 -10.11
CA ALA A 271 0.73 2.56 -11.02
C ALA A 271 1.78 3.69 -11.14
N MET A 272 1.44 4.92 -10.70
CA MET A 272 2.34 6.08 -10.82
C MET A 272 3.12 6.37 -9.53
N THR A 273 2.89 5.63 -8.46
CA THR A 273 3.49 5.90 -7.14
C THR A 273 5.00 5.70 -7.14
N ASP A 274 5.49 4.63 -7.77
CA ASP A 274 6.94 4.37 -7.85
C ASP A 274 7.70 5.40 -8.71
N GLU A 275 7.04 5.95 -9.74
CA GLU A 275 7.60 7.03 -10.56
C GLU A 275 7.57 8.38 -9.82
N ALA A 276 6.53 8.65 -9.02
CA ALA A 276 6.40 9.88 -8.22
C ALA A 276 7.34 9.92 -7.01
N LEU A 277 7.56 8.79 -6.35
CA LEU A 277 8.23 8.70 -5.05
C LEU A 277 9.65 9.30 -5.03
N PRO A 278 10.54 9.08 -6.03
CA PRO A 278 11.86 9.73 -6.07
C PRO A 278 11.77 11.26 -6.03
N HIS A 279 10.79 11.83 -6.73
CA HIS A 279 10.56 13.28 -6.79
C HIS A 279 9.99 13.83 -5.49
N ILE A 280 9.09 13.06 -4.85
CA ILE A 280 8.57 13.39 -3.51
C ILE A 280 9.73 13.43 -2.51
N LEU A 281 10.58 12.39 -2.48
CA LEU A 281 11.74 12.34 -1.57
C LEU A 281 12.72 13.50 -1.81
N ALA A 282 12.98 13.86 -3.07
CA ALA A 282 13.80 15.02 -3.39
C ALA A 282 13.19 16.33 -2.85
N GLY A 283 11.89 16.55 -3.12
CA GLY A 283 11.20 17.75 -2.67
C GLY A 283 11.04 17.84 -1.14
N LEU A 284 10.95 16.72 -0.43
CA LEU A 284 10.99 16.71 1.04
C LEU A 284 12.37 17.17 1.55
N ARG A 285 13.46 16.64 0.98
CA ARG A 285 14.83 17.06 1.33
C ARG A 285 15.05 18.56 1.09
N GLU A 286 14.60 19.10 -0.03
CA GLU A 286 14.68 20.53 -0.35
C GLU A 286 13.93 21.40 0.66
N ARG A 287 12.87 20.90 1.27
CA ARG A 287 12.10 21.56 2.32
C ARG A 287 12.63 21.33 3.73
N GLY A 288 13.73 20.60 3.87
CA GLY A 288 14.27 20.21 5.18
C GLY A 288 13.38 19.24 5.96
N LEU A 289 12.47 18.52 5.26
CA LEU A 289 11.60 17.53 5.86
C LEU A 289 12.23 16.14 5.75
N ALA A 290 12.19 15.37 6.84
CA ALA A 290 12.80 14.05 6.93
C ALA A 290 11.72 12.97 7.15
N PRO A 291 11.62 11.94 6.29
CA PRO A 291 10.79 10.78 6.57
C PRO A 291 11.20 10.09 7.86
N ALA A 292 10.21 9.73 8.68
CA ALA A 292 10.37 9.00 9.93
C ALA A 292 9.26 7.94 10.05
N PRO A 293 9.44 6.89 10.88
CA PRO A 293 8.37 5.96 11.20
C PRO A 293 7.14 6.69 11.73
N LEU A 294 5.95 6.22 11.41
CA LEU A 294 4.70 6.85 11.86
C LEU A 294 4.64 6.97 13.39
N SER A 295 5.11 5.92 14.09
CA SER A 295 5.19 5.95 15.56
C SER A 295 6.03 7.11 16.12
N GLU A 296 7.09 7.49 15.39
CA GLU A 296 7.93 8.62 15.78
C GLU A 296 7.32 9.98 15.40
N VAL A 297 6.56 10.04 14.33
CA VAL A 297 5.87 11.26 13.92
C VAL A 297 4.71 11.56 14.86
N LEU A 298 4.00 10.52 15.32
CA LEU A 298 2.87 10.67 16.24
C LEU A 298 3.27 10.73 17.73
N ALA A 299 4.54 10.43 18.07
CA ALA A 299 5.01 10.52 19.45
C ALA A 299 4.91 11.97 19.94
N GLY A 300 3.95 12.24 20.84
CA GLY A 300 3.68 13.58 21.38
C GLY A 300 2.48 14.29 20.74
N ALA A 301 1.69 13.55 19.95
CA ALA A 301 0.35 13.98 19.49
C ALA A 301 -0.68 13.75 20.59
#